data_c3be2607dba78539d80c05489ccdafcb
#
_entry.id   c3be2607dba78539d80c05489ccdafcb
#
_cell.length_a   1.000
_cell.length_b   1.000
_cell.length_c   1.000
_cell.angle_alpha   90.00
_cell.angle_beta   90.00
_cell.angle_gamma   90.00
#
_symmetry.space_group_name_H-M   'P 1'
#
loop_
_entity.id
_entity.type
_entity.pdbx_description
1 polymer ?
#
loop_
_entity_poly.entity_id
_entity_poly.type
_entity_poly.pdbx_seq_one_letter_code
_entity_poly.pdbx_strand_id
1 'polypeptide(L)'
;MNLKIEPYIQFLHDVPVMADSSYSVLNRSDFYVEDALVNKGRGRNIGIDITLERFLEKGLYYMISGSLFDSRYRGGDGVWYNTKFNRNYVINGLIGKEWMLGRNRQNILSINLKLTLQGGDRYSPIDREATMNHPDKEVQYDETKAFSKQYSPMLIGNYTVSYRINKKKVSHEFAVKGLNFTGAKEHYGHEYNVKTGKIDVSDNSTILTNVSYKLEF
;
A
#
# COMPACT_ATOMS: atom_id res chain seq x y z
N MET A 1 0.78 20.27 18.80
CA MET A 1 1.67 19.49 17.94
C MET A 1 2.13 18.29 18.76
N ASN A 2 2.04 17.08 18.22
CA ASN A 2 2.41 15.85 18.88
C ASN A 2 3.42 15.10 18.00
N LEU A 3 4.49 14.58 18.60
CA LEU A 3 5.50 13.74 17.94
C LEU A 3 5.56 12.40 18.65
N LYS A 4 5.42 11.31 17.88
CA LYS A 4 5.50 9.95 18.37
C LYS A 4 6.58 9.20 17.59
N ILE A 5 7.43 8.44 18.28
CA ILE A 5 8.50 7.62 17.70
C ILE A 5 8.41 6.24 18.32
N GLU A 6 8.24 5.21 17.49
CA GLU A 6 7.98 3.84 17.92
C GLU A 6 8.92 2.86 17.21
N PRO A 7 10.10 2.56 17.78
CA PRO A 7 10.87 1.43 17.28
C PRO A 7 10.17 0.11 17.65
N TYR A 8 10.24 -0.88 16.77
CA TYR A 8 9.65 -2.19 17.02
C TYR A 8 10.51 -3.32 16.47
N ILE A 9 10.38 -4.47 17.11
CA ILE A 9 10.87 -5.75 16.61
C ILE A 9 9.81 -6.82 16.89
N GLN A 10 9.51 -7.64 15.87
CA GLN A 10 8.56 -8.73 15.94
C GLN A 10 9.20 -10.01 15.41
N PHE A 11 9.03 -11.11 16.12
CA PHE A 11 9.41 -12.44 15.69
C PHE A 11 8.16 -13.31 15.55
N LEU A 12 8.07 -14.02 14.42
CA LEU A 12 7.03 -14.98 14.14
C LEU A 12 7.61 -16.38 14.17
N HIS A 13 6.93 -17.29 14.83
CA HIS A 13 7.31 -18.70 14.98
C HIS A 13 6.22 -19.58 14.38
N ASP A 14 6.60 -20.80 14.04
CA ASP A 14 5.66 -21.82 13.56
C ASP A 14 4.83 -21.38 12.34
N VAL A 15 5.45 -20.56 11.48
CA VAL A 15 4.81 -20.07 10.25
C VAL A 15 4.64 -21.24 9.28
N PRO A 16 3.43 -21.43 8.70
CA PRO A 16 3.23 -22.45 7.69
C PRO A 16 4.03 -22.14 6.41
N VAL A 17 4.81 -23.13 5.98
CA VAL A 17 5.67 -23.11 4.78
C VAL A 17 5.59 -24.46 4.07
N MET A 18 5.90 -24.51 2.78
CA MET A 18 6.15 -25.78 2.10
C MET A 18 7.51 -26.34 2.53
N ALA A 19 7.58 -27.65 2.74
CA ALA A 19 8.85 -28.30 3.03
C ALA A 19 9.84 -28.08 1.86
N ASP A 20 11.11 -27.85 2.20
CA ASP A 20 12.21 -27.71 1.24
C ASP A 20 11.99 -26.65 0.13
N SER A 21 11.21 -25.60 0.43
CA SER A 21 10.83 -24.53 -0.52
C SER A 21 10.89 -23.15 0.12
N SER A 22 11.04 -22.12 -0.72
CA SER A 22 10.89 -20.70 -0.34
C SER A 22 9.44 -20.30 0.01
N TYR A 23 8.45 -21.11 -0.36
CA TYR A 23 7.04 -20.78 -0.18
C TYR A 23 6.66 -20.59 1.29
N SER A 24 5.94 -19.50 1.58
CA SER A 24 5.38 -19.20 2.91
C SER A 24 4.04 -18.48 2.78
N VAL A 25 3.10 -18.82 3.67
CA VAL A 25 1.80 -18.15 3.75
C VAL A 25 1.91 -16.65 4.06
N LEU A 26 3.03 -16.17 4.61
CA LEU A 26 3.26 -14.74 4.86
C LEU A 26 3.26 -13.88 3.59
N ASN A 27 3.45 -14.47 2.42
CA ASN A 27 3.53 -13.76 1.14
C ASN A 27 2.27 -13.90 0.29
N ARG A 28 1.24 -14.57 0.81
CA ARG A 28 0.02 -14.83 0.05
C ARG A 28 -0.91 -13.65 0.03
N SER A 29 -1.64 -13.55 -1.08
CA SER A 29 -2.83 -12.73 -1.24
C SER A 29 -4.11 -13.56 -1.37
N ASP A 30 -4.01 -14.90 -1.52
CA ASP A 30 -5.14 -15.79 -1.74
C ASP A 30 -5.62 -16.47 -0.46
N PHE A 31 -6.92 -16.79 -0.39
CA PHE A 31 -7.55 -17.37 0.81
C PHE A 31 -7.30 -18.89 0.95
N TYR A 32 -7.05 -19.60 -0.15
CA TYR A 32 -6.93 -21.05 -0.16
C TYR A 32 -5.50 -21.50 -0.37
N VAL A 33 -5.10 -22.54 0.35
CA VAL A 33 -3.81 -23.25 0.20
C VAL A 33 -4.13 -24.67 -0.15
N GLU A 34 -3.72 -25.11 -1.34
CA GLU A 34 -3.88 -26.49 -1.79
C GLU A 34 -2.69 -27.37 -1.43
N ASP A 35 -1.55 -26.75 -1.10
CA ASP A 35 -0.30 -27.45 -0.82
C ASP A 35 -0.21 -27.96 0.62
N ALA A 36 0.53 -29.06 0.80
CA ALA A 36 0.86 -29.57 2.13
C ALA A 36 1.87 -28.65 2.83
N LEU A 37 1.47 -28.07 3.96
CA LEU A 37 2.28 -27.15 4.72
C LEU A 37 2.83 -27.79 6.02
N VAL A 38 4.00 -27.31 6.44
CA VAL A 38 4.64 -27.64 7.72
C VAL A 38 4.88 -26.35 8.51
N ASN A 39 4.74 -26.40 9.84
CA ASN A 39 4.90 -25.23 10.72
C ASN A 39 6.38 -25.06 11.14
N LYS A 40 7.28 -24.88 10.18
CA LYS A 40 8.73 -24.72 10.40
C LYS A 40 9.27 -23.33 10.05
N GLY A 41 8.44 -22.52 9.41
CA GLY A 41 8.82 -21.19 9.00
C GLY A 41 8.96 -20.24 10.18
N ARG A 42 9.67 -19.15 9.94
CA ARG A 42 9.86 -18.05 10.89
C ARG A 42 9.71 -16.72 10.17
N GLY A 43 9.36 -15.66 10.91
CA GLY A 43 9.34 -14.30 10.39
C GLY A 43 10.05 -13.35 11.33
N ARG A 44 10.55 -12.25 10.79
CA ARG A 44 11.16 -11.16 11.55
C ARG A 44 10.82 -9.83 10.89
N ASN A 45 10.22 -8.92 11.67
CA ASN A 45 9.99 -7.54 11.27
C ASN A 45 10.73 -6.62 12.24
N ILE A 46 11.50 -5.70 11.71
CA ILE A 46 12.22 -4.68 12.47
C ILE A 46 11.95 -3.35 11.81
N GLY A 47 11.59 -2.33 12.59
CA GLY A 47 11.32 -1.03 12.02
C GLY A 47 11.22 0.08 13.06
N ILE A 48 10.97 1.26 12.55
CA ILE A 48 10.70 2.47 13.31
C ILE A 48 9.57 3.25 12.65
N ASP A 49 8.56 3.58 13.44
CA ASP A 49 7.45 4.43 13.04
C ASP A 49 7.61 5.82 13.66
N ILE A 50 7.42 6.85 12.86
CA ILE A 50 7.48 8.25 13.28
C ILE A 50 6.19 8.92 12.85
N THR A 51 5.50 9.57 13.78
CA THR A 51 4.28 10.35 13.49
C THR A 51 4.42 11.74 14.07
N LEU A 52 4.20 12.74 13.22
CA LEU A 52 4.08 14.15 13.59
C LEU A 52 2.67 14.62 13.24
N GLU A 53 1.94 15.12 14.22
CA GLU A 53 0.58 15.62 14.01
C GLU A 53 0.34 16.99 14.63
N ARG A 54 -0.48 17.76 13.96
CA ARG A 54 -1.07 18.99 14.46
C ARG A 54 -2.57 18.92 14.26
N PHE A 55 -3.29 18.94 15.38
CA PHE A 55 -4.75 19.02 15.37
C PHE A 55 -5.23 20.36 14.80
N LEU A 56 -6.50 20.39 14.42
CA LEU A 56 -7.13 21.57 13.83
C LEU A 56 -6.95 22.81 14.71
N GLU A 57 -6.18 23.74 14.22
CA GLU A 57 -5.94 25.03 14.85
C GLU A 57 -5.99 26.15 13.79
N LYS A 58 -6.82 27.15 13.99
CA LYS A 58 -7.04 28.25 13.03
C LYS A 58 -7.38 27.73 11.63
N GLY A 59 -8.14 26.61 11.57
CA GLY A 59 -8.57 25.97 10.34
C GLY A 59 -7.48 25.17 9.61
N LEU A 60 -6.30 24.93 10.18
CA LEU A 60 -5.24 24.13 9.61
C LEU A 60 -4.97 22.90 10.47
N TYR A 61 -4.86 21.73 9.85
CA TYR A 61 -4.34 20.50 10.47
C TYR A 61 -3.45 19.76 9.50
N TYR A 62 -2.52 18.98 10.04
CA TYR A 62 -1.69 18.09 9.25
C TYR A 62 -1.22 16.89 10.08
N MET A 63 -0.94 15.81 9.38
CA MET A 63 -0.29 14.62 9.92
C MET A 63 0.74 14.13 8.91
N ILE A 64 1.94 13.83 9.38
CA ILE A 64 2.98 13.17 8.61
C ILE A 64 3.34 11.92 9.40
N SER A 65 3.23 10.75 8.79
CA SER A 65 3.71 9.50 9.37
C SER A 65 4.67 8.83 8.41
N GLY A 66 5.72 8.25 8.95
CA GLY A 66 6.73 7.49 8.21
C GLY A 66 7.04 6.20 8.93
N SER A 67 7.15 5.12 8.18
CA SER A 67 7.62 3.82 8.63
C SER A 67 8.84 3.43 7.80
N LEU A 68 9.94 3.07 8.48
CA LEU A 68 11.12 2.45 7.88
C LEU A 68 11.23 1.05 8.45
N PHE A 69 11.28 0.03 7.61
CA PHE A 69 11.25 -1.35 8.09
C PHE A 69 11.98 -2.35 7.18
N ASP A 70 12.39 -3.46 7.78
CA ASP A 70 12.86 -4.68 7.11
C ASP A 70 12.00 -5.85 7.57
N SER A 71 11.35 -6.52 6.62
CA SER A 71 10.47 -7.66 6.84
C SER A 71 11.00 -8.87 6.11
N ARG A 72 11.37 -9.92 6.86
CA ARG A 72 11.94 -11.14 6.32
C ARG A 72 11.25 -12.38 6.86
N TYR A 73 11.32 -13.45 6.10
CA TYR A 73 10.86 -14.77 6.52
C TYR A 73 11.89 -15.84 6.19
N ARG A 74 11.80 -16.96 6.88
CA ARG A 74 12.56 -18.18 6.61
C ARG A 74 11.64 -19.23 6.03
N GLY A 75 11.94 -19.70 4.81
CA GLY A 75 11.21 -20.76 4.13
C GLY A 75 11.42 -22.15 4.75
N GLY A 76 10.74 -23.14 4.20
CA GLY A 76 10.92 -24.54 4.58
C GLY A 76 12.29 -25.12 4.21
N ASP A 77 12.95 -24.52 3.23
CA ASP A 77 14.34 -24.76 2.84
C ASP A 77 15.38 -24.23 3.84
N GLY A 78 14.93 -23.48 4.86
CA GLY A 78 15.78 -22.91 5.89
C GLY A 78 16.46 -21.60 5.51
N VAL A 79 16.22 -21.06 4.31
CA VAL A 79 16.83 -19.82 3.81
C VAL A 79 15.98 -18.60 4.21
N TRP A 80 16.66 -17.47 4.50
CA TRP A 80 16.01 -16.21 4.78
C TRP A 80 15.80 -15.38 3.53
N TYR A 81 14.54 -14.99 3.27
CA TYR A 81 14.11 -14.17 2.15
C TYR A 81 13.46 -12.88 2.63
N ASN A 82 13.33 -11.89 1.73
CA ASN A 82 12.42 -10.79 1.98
C ASN A 82 10.98 -11.28 1.91
N THR A 83 10.06 -10.69 2.68
CA THR A 83 8.64 -10.88 2.40
C THR A 83 8.25 -10.12 1.11
N LYS A 84 7.18 -10.54 0.44
CA LYS A 84 6.57 -9.81 -0.69
C LYS A 84 6.33 -8.34 -0.33
N PHE A 85 5.92 -8.07 0.91
CA PHE A 85 5.55 -6.75 1.40
C PHE A 85 6.70 -5.96 2.04
N ASN A 86 7.95 -6.44 1.93
CA ASN A 86 9.12 -5.70 2.41
C ASN A 86 9.42 -4.49 1.51
N ARG A 87 8.55 -3.49 1.60
CA ARG A 87 8.64 -2.22 0.86
C ARG A 87 9.75 -1.30 1.36
N ASN A 88 10.32 -1.58 2.52
CA ASN A 88 11.33 -0.85 3.25
C ASN A 88 10.87 0.49 3.83
N TYR A 89 9.94 1.20 3.20
CA TYR A 89 9.38 2.44 3.74
C TYR A 89 7.97 2.72 3.25
N VAL A 90 7.21 3.42 4.09
CA VAL A 90 5.92 4.03 3.77
C VAL A 90 5.87 5.40 4.42
N ILE A 91 5.59 6.46 3.66
CA ILE A 91 5.47 7.82 4.15
C ILE A 91 4.09 8.35 3.76
N ASN A 92 3.32 8.81 4.74
CA ASN A 92 2.02 9.42 4.53
C ASN A 92 2.06 10.89 4.96
N GLY A 93 1.59 11.75 4.11
CA GLY A 93 1.33 13.15 4.42
C GLY A 93 -0.15 13.47 4.24
N LEU A 94 -0.77 14.01 5.26
CA LEU A 94 -2.12 14.55 5.23
C LEU A 94 -2.08 16.01 5.62
N ILE A 95 -2.68 16.89 4.82
CA ILE A 95 -2.88 18.30 5.16
C ILE A 95 -4.32 18.68 4.82
N GLY A 96 -4.95 19.40 5.74
CA GLY A 96 -6.28 19.94 5.54
C GLY A 96 -6.38 21.39 6.00
N LYS A 97 -7.15 22.16 5.25
CA LYS A 97 -7.44 23.55 5.56
C LYS A 97 -8.94 23.81 5.48
N GLU A 98 -9.46 24.46 6.51
CA GLU A 98 -10.84 24.90 6.59
C GLU A 98 -10.91 26.43 6.64
N TRP A 99 -11.85 26.97 5.90
CA TRP A 99 -12.18 28.40 5.91
C TRP A 99 -13.64 28.58 6.30
N MET A 100 -13.87 29.39 7.31
CA MET A 100 -15.21 29.82 7.69
C MET A 100 -15.66 30.94 6.77
N LEU A 101 -16.72 30.72 6.00
CA LEU A 101 -17.24 31.59 4.97
C LEU A 101 -18.67 32.05 5.29
N GLY A 102 -19.15 33.07 4.56
CA GLY A 102 -20.48 33.67 4.74
C GLY A 102 -20.49 34.79 5.77
N ARG A 103 -21.59 35.57 5.76
CA ARG A 103 -21.73 36.77 6.58
C ARG A 103 -21.56 36.50 8.09
N ASN A 104 -22.02 35.34 8.56
CA ASN A 104 -21.94 34.90 9.96
C ASN A 104 -20.86 33.87 10.20
N ARG A 105 -19.94 33.64 9.25
CA ARG A 105 -18.88 32.61 9.29
C ARG A 105 -19.39 31.20 9.62
N GLN A 106 -20.60 30.89 9.19
CA GLN A 106 -21.29 29.65 9.50
C GLN A 106 -21.05 28.54 8.45
N ASN A 107 -20.64 28.88 7.23
CA ASN A 107 -20.35 27.96 6.18
C ASN A 107 -18.86 27.56 6.22
N ILE A 108 -18.54 26.35 5.80
CA ILE A 108 -17.18 25.83 5.86
C ILE A 108 -16.79 25.35 4.45
N LEU A 109 -15.71 25.91 3.92
CA LEU A 109 -14.98 25.33 2.80
C LEU A 109 -13.82 24.53 3.36
N SER A 110 -13.70 23.24 3.02
CA SER A 110 -12.61 22.38 3.45
C SER A 110 -11.88 21.80 2.24
N ILE A 111 -10.56 21.87 2.27
CA ILE A 111 -9.69 21.24 1.26
C ILE A 111 -8.70 20.32 1.99
N ASN A 112 -8.67 19.07 1.58
CA ASN A 112 -7.80 18.05 2.14
C ASN A 112 -6.98 17.41 1.03
N LEU A 113 -5.70 17.19 1.31
CA LEU A 113 -4.78 16.48 0.44
C LEU A 113 -4.09 15.38 1.25
N LYS A 114 -4.09 14.16 0.71
CA LYS A 114 -3.32 13.04 1.24
C LYS A 114 -2.36 12.53 0.16
N LEU A 115 -1.09 12.43 0.50
CA LEU A 115 -0.06 11.81 -0.32
C LEU A 115 0.52 10.61 0.43
N THR A 116 0.68 9.49 -0.27
CA THR A 116 1.36 8.30 0.23
C THR A 116 2.50 7.95 -0.70
N LEU A 117 3.74 8.01 -0.22
CA LEU A 117 4.93 7.53 -0.90
C LEU A 117 5.35 6.21 -0.25
N GLN A 118 5.49 5.15 -1.03
CA GLN A 118 5.89 3.84 -0.53
C GLN A 118 6.83 3.13 -1.51
N GLY A 119 7.72 2.28 -0.98
CA GLY A 119 8.49 1.36 -1.81
C GLY A 119 7.57 0.37 -2.54
N GLY A 120 8.04 -0.19 -3.64
CA GLY A 120 7.29 -1.21 -4.37
C GLY A 120 7.28 -2.55 -3.62
N ASP A 121 6.33 -3.40 -3.95
CA ASP A 121 6.33 -4.79 -3.51
C ASP A 121 7.53 -5.55 -4.08
N ARG A 122 7.89 -6.66 -3.45
CA ARG A 122 8.97 -7.50 -3.94
C ARG A 122 8.45 -8.64 -4.77
N TYR A 123 9.31 -9.13 -5.67
CA TYR A 123 9.05 -10.28 -6.52
C TYR A 123 10.32 -11.12 -6.73
N SER A 124 10.13 -12.39 -7.08
CA SER A 124 11.23 -13.30 -7.44
C SER A 124 11.73 -12.99 -8.85
N PRO A 125 13.02 -13.13 -9.16
CA PRO A 125 13.52 -12.96 -10.51
C PRO A 125 12.79 -13.87 -11.49
N ILE A 126 12.57 -13.40 -12.72
CA ILE A 126 11.92 -14.19 -13.76
C ILE A 126 12.92 -15.21 -14.32
N ASP A 127 12.52 -16.47 -14.33
CA ASP A 127 13.19 -17.53 -15.08
C ASP A 127 12.68 -17.53 -16.53
N ARG A 128 13.46 -16.90 -17.41
CA ARG A 128 13.09 -16.76 -18.81
C ARG A 128 13.07 -18.09 -19.55
N GLU A 129 14.01 -18.97 -19.23
CA GLU A 129 14.10 -20.29 -19.89
C GLU A 129 12.92 -21.16 -19.51
N ALA A 130 12.63 -21.27 -18.22
CA ALA A 130 11.46 -22.00 -17.72
C ALA A 130 10.15 -21.40 -18.29
N THR A 131 10.03 -20.06 -18.34
CA THR A 131 8.86 -19.38 -18.94
C THR A 131 8.69 -19.74 -20.42
N MET A 132 9.77 -19.72 -21.20
CA MET A 132 9.70 -20.03 -22.64
C MET A 132 9.41 -21.51 -22.91
N ASN A 133 9.78 -22.40 -22.00
CA ASN A 133 9.52 -23.82 -22.09
C ASN A 133 8.15 -24.23 -21.53
N HIS A 134 7.49 -23.33 -20.75
CA HIS A 134 6.17 -23.61 -20.22
C HIS A 134 5.12 -23.68 -21.34
N PRO A 135 4.23 -24.71 -21.36
CA PRO A 135 3.27 -24.91 -22.44
C PRO A 135 2.39 -23.67 -22.71
N ASP A 136 1.88 -23.05 -21.65
CA ASP A 136 0.98 -21.90 -21.72
C ASP A 136 1.72 -20.56 -21.66
N LYS A 137 3.06 -20.57 -21.65
CA LYS A 137 3.90 -19.38 -21.46
C LYS A 137 3.62 -18.63 -20.17
N GLU A 138 3.13 -19.35 -19.15
CA GLU A 138 2.97 -18.78 -17.81
C GLU A 138 4.35 -18.40 -17.25
N VAL A 139 4.44 -17.18 -16.68
CA VAL A 139 5.72 -16.66 -16.20
C VAL A 139 6.20 -17.47 -15.00
N GLN A 140 7.37 -18.06 -15.15
CA GLN A 140 8.06 -18.81 -14.11
C GLN A 140 9.08 -17.94 -13.39
N TYR A 141 9.26 -18.17 -12.09
CA TYR A 141 10.17 -17.39 -11.25
C TYR A 141 11.27 -18.26 -10.64
N ASP A 142 12.45 -17.67 -10.47
CA ASP A 142 13.56 -18.26 -9.72
C ASP A 142 13.31 -18.15 -8.21
N GLU A 143 12.65 -19.16 -7.65
CA GLU A 143 12.31 -19.21 -6.23
C GLU A 143 13.51 -19.45 -5.32
N THR A 144 14.69 -19.79 -5.84
CA THR A 144 15.93 -19.84 -5.05
C THR A 144 16.37 -18.43 -4.62
N LYS A 145 15.86 -17.40 -5.29
CA LYS A 145 16.08 -15.97 -5.00
C LYS A 145 14.75 -15.25 -4.71
N ALA A 146 13.86 -15.94 -4.00
CA ALA A 146 12.52 -15.43 -3.72
C ALA A 146 12.53 -14.00 -3.21
N PHE A 147 11.68 -13.14 -3.79
CA PHE A 147 11.48 -11.74 -3.42
C PHE A 147 12.75 -10.88 -3.35
N SER A 148 13.78 -11.21 -4.16
CA SER A 148 15.03 -10.45 -4.21
C SER A 148 14.95 -9.18 -5.07
N LYS A 149 13.96 -9.09 -5.96
CA LYS A 149 13.69 -7.89 -6.79
C LYS A 149 12.60 -7.04 -6.17
N GLN A 150 12.52 -5.78 -6.59
CA GLN A 150 11.53 -4.82 -6.09
C GLN A 150 10.99 -3.97 -7.24
N TYR A 151 9.67 -3.76 -7.26
CA TYR A 151 9.04 -2.81 -8.17
C TYR A 151 9.42 -1.36 -7.83
N SER A 152 9.18 -0.47 -8.76
CA SER A 152 9.38 0.96 -8.55
C SER A 152 8.52 1.50 -7.41
N PRO A 153 8.99 2.52 -6.69
CA PRO A 153 8.19 3.20 -5.68
C PRO A 153 6.91 3.80 -6.26
N MET A 154 5.88 3.91 -5.42
CA MET A 154 4.59 4.48 -5.79
C MET A 154 4.30 5.75 -5.00
N LEU A 155 3.78 6.77 -5.70
CA LEU A 155 3.22 7.98 -5.09
C LEU A 155 1.72 8.03 -5.35
N ILE A 156 0.92 7.83 -4.30
CA ILE A 156 -0.54 7.83 -4.38
C ILE A 156 -1.07 9.13 -3.81
N GLY A 157 -1.83 9.89 -4.62
CA GLY A 157 -2.43 11.15 -4.24
C GLY A 157 -3.95 11.08 -4.17
N ASN A 158 -4.52 11.58 -3.07
CA ASN A 158 -5.96 11.72 -2.88
C ASN A 158 -6.30 13.12 -2.42
N TYR A 159 -7.43 13.66 -2.87
CA TYR A 159 -7.92 14.94 -2.39
C TYR A 159 -9.40 14.89 -2.07
N THR A 160 -9.82 15.81 -1.22
CA THR A 160 -11.25 16.08 -0.95
C THR A 160 -11.44 17.60 -0.86
N VAL A 161 -12.40 18.09 -1.63
CA VAL A 161 -12.89 19.46 -1.52
C VAL A 161 -14.34 19.37 -1.10
N SER A 162 -14.72 20.03 0.00
CA SER A 162 -16.09 20.05 0.46
C SER A 162 -16.54 21.46 0.82
N TYR A 163 -17.82 21.72 0.59
CA TYR A 163 -18.47 22.97 1.00
C TYR A 163 -19.72 22.65 1.81
N ARG A 164 -19.73 23.07 3.06
CA ARG A 164 -20.82 22.90 4.00
C ARG A 164 -21.55 24.22 4.23
N ILE A 165 -22.87 24.21 4.00
CA ILE A 165 -23.78 25.30 4.24
C ILE A 165 -24.57 24.98 5.50
N ASN A 166 -24.31 25.68 6.61
CA ASN A 166 -25.02 25.50 7.87
C ASN A 166 -26.17 26.50 7.99
N LYS A 167 -27.39 25.96 8.16
CA LYS A 167 -28.60 26.74 8.46
C LYS A 167 -29.09 26.37 9.86
N LYS A 168 -30.11 27.10 10.36
CA LYS A 168 -30.60 26.94 11.74
C LYS A 168 -31.06 25.51 12.10
N LYS A 169 -31.57 24.76 11.14
CA LYS A 169 -32.14 23.41 11.38
C LYS A 169 -31.54 22.33 10.49
N VAL A 170 -30.83 22.70 9.45
CA VAL A 170 -30.30 21.76 8.47
C VAL A 170 -28.91 22.19 8.01
N SER A 171 -28.08 21.23 7.69
CA SER A 171 -26.78 21.45 7.05
C SER A 171 -26.74 20.71 5.72
N HIS A 172 -26.21 21.36 4.70
CA HIS A 172 -25.98 20.79 3.38
C HIS A 172 -24.48 20.70 3.15
N GLU A 173 -23.98 19.55 2.78
CA GLU A 173 -22.58 19.38 2.42
C GLU A 173 -22.45 18.81 1.01
N PHE A 174 -21.70 19.49 0.17
CA PHE A 174 -21.30 19.03 -1.15
C PHE A 174 -19.82 18.70 -1.11
N ALA A 175 -19.44 17.52 -1.61
CA ALA A 175 -18.03 17.13 -1.67
C ALA A 175 -17.65 16.47 -2.99
N VAL A 176 -16.43 16.80 -3.42
CA VAL A 176 -15.74 16.13 -4.54
C VAL A 176 -14.49 15.49 -3.97
N LYS A 177 -14.33 14.18 -4.24
CA LYS A 177 -13.19 13.38 -3.80
C LYS A 177 -12.49 12.79 -5.01
N GLY A 178 -11.19 12.97 -5.12
CA GLY A 178 -10.36 12.29 -6.10
C GLY A 178 -9.46 11.26 -5.41
N LEU A 179 -9.53 10.03 -5.87
CA LEU A 179 -8.67 8.94 -5.39
C LEU A 179 -7.65 8.61 -6.47
N ASN A 180 -6.40 8.44 -6.03
CA ASN A 180 -5.27 8.11 -6.89
C ASN A 180 -5.11 9.06 -8.08
N PHE A 181 -5.22 10.38 -7.86
CA PHE A 181 -5.10 11.37 -8.93
C PHE A 181 -3.70 11.42 -9.56
N THR A 182 -2.72 10.83 -8.91
CA THR A 182 -1.34 10.67 -9.41
C THR A 182 -1.21 9.54 -10.44
N GLY A 183 -2.24 8.69 -10.58
CA GLY A 183 -2.20 7.54 -11.48
C GLY A 183 -1.22 6.45 -11.06
N ALA A 184 -0.95 6.32 -9.76
CA ALA A 184 -0.08 5.25 -9.25
C ALA A 184 -0.61 3.89 -9.67
N LYS A 185 0.28 3.01 -10.10
CA LYS A 185 -0.04 1.68 -10.62
C LYS A 185 0.23 0.61 -9.57
N GLU A 186 -0.72 -0.32 -9.40
CA GLU A 186 -0.52 -1.55 -8.65
C GLU A 186 0.04 -2.63 -9.57
N HIS A 187 1.04 -3.37 -9.09
CA HIS A 187 1.68 -4.45 -9.83
C HIS A 187 1.13 -5.81 -9.38
N TYR A 188 0.62 -6.58 -10.35
CA TYR A 188 0.01 -7.90 -10.10
C TYR A 188 0.94 -9.06 -10.45
N GLY A 189 2.12 -8.79 -11.00
CA GLY A 189 3.10 -9.77 -11.42
C GLY A 189 3.63 -9.46 -12.81
N HIS A 190 3.94 -10.51 -13.56
CA HIS A 190 4.44 -10.42 -14.92
C HIS A 190 3.62 -11.32 -15.83
N GLU A 191 3.50 -10.93 -17.09
CA GLU A 191 2.79 -11.71 -18.11
C GLU A 191 3.60 -11.78 -19.40
N TYR A 192 3.47 -12.91 -20.10
CA TYR A 192 4.09 -13.09 -21.41
C TYR A 192 3.21 -12.47 -22.50
N ASN A 193 3.72 -11.46 -23.17
CA ASN A 193 3.04 -10.80 -24.27
C ASN A 193 3.30 -11.54 -25.57
N VAL A 194 2.33 -12.32 -26.02
CA VAL A 194 2.42 -13.14 -27.24
C VAL A 194 2.71 -12.34 -28.49
N LYS A 195 2.23 -11.08 -28.55
CA LYS A 195 2.40 -10.20 -29.72
C LYS A 195 3.83 -9.68 -29.85
N THR A 196 4.46 -9.37 -28.73
CA THR A 196 5.80 -8.78 -28.70
C THR A 196 6.91 -9.80 -28.40
N GLY A 197 6.56 -10.98 -27.91
CA GLY A 197 7.50 -12.02 -27.43
C GLY A 197 8.27 -11.59 -26.19
N LYS A 198 7.75 -10.61 -25.42
CA LYS A 198 8.38 -10.07 -24.20
C LYS A 198 7.58 -10.44 -22.96
N ILE A 199 8.27 -10.43 -21.83
CA ILE A 199 7.63 -10.52 -20.52
C ILE A 199 7.48 -9.09 -20.01
N ASP A 200 6.24 -8.65 -19.85
CA ASP A 200 5.87 -7.31 -19.41
C ASP A 200 5.36 -7.37 -17.96
N VAL A 201 5.43 -6.25 -17.25
CA VAL A 201 4.83 -6.10 -15.93
C VAL A 201 3.31 -5.98 -16.09
N SER A 202 2.55 -6.84 -15.42
CA SER A 202 1.10 -6.70 -15.32
C SER A 202 0.77 -5.67 -14.24
N ASP A 203 0.28 -4.52 -14.65
CA ASP A 203 -0.05 -3.42 -13.74
C ASP A 203 -1.39 -2.77 -14.11
N ASN A 204 -2.02 -2.15 -13.13
CA ASN A 204 -3.25 -1.38 -13.33
C ASN A 204 -3.26 -0.11 -12.48
N SER A 205 -3.90 0.93 -13.00
CA SER A 205 -4.11 2.19 -12.29
C SER A 205 -5.59 2.53 -12.27
N THR A 206 -6.15 2.68 -11.08
CA THR A 206 -7.54 3.09 -10.91
C THR A 206 -7.59 4.51 -10.36
N ILE A 207 -8.05 5.45 -11.19
CA ILE A 207 -8.32 6.83 -10.82
C ILE A 207 -9.83 6.98 -10.65
N LEU A 208 -10.29 7.37 -9.48
CA LEU A 208 -11.71 7.53 -9.18
C LEU A 208 -12.04 8.95 -8.73
N THR A 209 -13.12 9.48 -9.29
CA THR A 209 -13.71 10.73 -8.80
C THR A 209 -15.11 10.43 -8.27
N ASN A 210 -15.38 10.86 -7.05
CA ASN A 210 -16.68 10.71 -6.39
C ASN A 210 -17.24 12.09 -6.06
N VAL A 211 -18.52 12.27 -6.33
CA VAL A 211 -19.29 13.47 -5.95
C VAL A 211 -20.36 13.04 -4.96
N SER A 212 -20.46 13.72 -3.85
CA SER A 212 -21.42 13.41 -2.80
C SER A 212 -22.16 14.65 -2.30
N TYR A 213 -23.42 14.44 -1.94
CA TYR A 213 -24.25 15.39 -1.23
C TYR A 213 -24.76 14.74 0.06
N LYS A 214 -24.64 15.47 1.17
CA LYS A 214 -25.13 15.06 2.49
C LYS A 214 -26.05 16.14 3.04
N LEU A 215 -27.20 15.70 3.58
CA LEU A 215 -28.15 16.52 4.30
C LEU A 215 -28.22 16.06 5.75
N GLU A 216 -28.02 16.96 6.68
CA GLU A 216 -28.12 16.70 8.12
C GLU A 216 -29.22 17.59 8.73
N PHE A 217 -30.07 17.00 9.58
CA PHE A 217 -31.19 17.65 10.27
C PHE A 217 -30.88 17.89 11.74
#